data_d073c3e7599cf07703fd2ba21ab60750
#
_entry.id   d073c3e7599cf07703fd2ba21ab60750
#
_cell.length_a   1.000
_cell.length_b   1.000
_cell.length_c   1.000
_cell.angle_alpha   90.00
_cell.angle_beta   90.00
_cell.angle_gamma   90.00
#
_symmetry.space_group_name_H-M   'P 1'
#
loop_
_entity.id
_entity.type
_entity.pdbx_description
1 polymer ?
#
loop_
_entity_poly.entity_id
_entity_poly.type
_entity_poly.pdbx_seq_one_letter_code
_entity_poly.pdbx_strand_id
1 'polypeptide(L)'
;MTIRISLAGATGWAGSAVARAIAQLEDITLVSAVSRTHTGKVLGDILAEPSLTCSVYTTTQEAFAAQPCDAFFEFTNPDVAKSNVLTALQHGAHVVIGTSGLTDADYDEISAAAEKYQRGVLAVGNFALT
;
A
#
# COMPACT_ATOMS: atom_id res chain seq x y z
N MET A 1 8.35 -10.13 16.50
CA MET A 1 7.76 -8.84 16.08
C MET A 1 7.19 -8.99 14.69
N THR A 2 5.98 -8.52 14.49
CA THR A 2 5.32 -8.58 13.19
C THR A 2 5.16 -7.17 12.62
N ILE A 3 5.57 -6.99 11.37
CA ILE A 3 5.36 -5.74 10.66
C ILE A 3 3.99 -5.79 9.99
N ARG A 4 3.17 -4.80 10.25
CA ARG A 4 1.82 -4.71 9.71
C ARG A 4 1.81 -3.82 8.49
N ILE A 5 1.27 -4.34 7.39
CA ILE A 5 1.28 -3.67 6.09
C ILE A 5 -0.14 -3.42 5.59
N SER A 6 -0.36 -2.25 5.02
CA SER A 6 -1.54 -1.95 4.21
C SER A 6 -1.10 -1.89 2.75
N LEU A 7 -1.87 -2.47 1.85
CA LEU A 7 -1.52 -2.57 0.43
C LEU A 7 -2.60 -1.95 -0.44
N ALA A 8 -2.27 -0.86 -1.11
CA ALA A 8 -3.15 -0.24 -2.08
C ALA A 8 -2.91 -0.85 -3.46
N GLY A 9 -3.98 -1.15 -4.16
CA GLY A 9 -3.91 -1.83 -5.45
C GLY A 9 -3.83 -3.34 -5.31
N ALA A 10 -4.27 -3.88 -4.18
CA ALA A 10 -4.12 -5.30 -3.85
C ALA A 10 -4.79 -6.25 -4.84
N THR A 11 -5.81 -5.81 -5.55
CA THR A 11 -6.51 -6.65 -6.53
C THR A 11 -5.98 -6.47 -7.95
N GLY A 12 -5.03 -5.55 -8.15
CA GLY A 12 -4.40 -5.34 -9.44
C GLY A 12 -3.33 -6.39 -9.71
N TRP A 13 -2.76 -6.34 -10.91
CA TRP A 13 -1.78 -7.33 -11.34
C TRP A 13 -0.53 -7.36 -10.46
N ALA A 14 0.12 -6.21 -10.28
CA ALA A 14 1.32 -6.12 -9.45
C ALA A 14 0.98 -6.26 -7.96
N GLY A 15 -0.06 -5.58 -7.50
CA GLY A 15 -0.46 -5.62 -6.10
C GLY A 15 -0.86 -7.01 -5.62
N SER A 16 -1.55 -7.78 -6.46
CA SER A 16 -1.94 -9.14 -6.08
C SER A 16 -0.72 -10.05 -5.94
N ALA A 17 0.30 -9.86 -6.79
CA ALA A 17 1.55 -10.61 -6.66
C ALA A 17 2.27 -10.27 -5.34
N VAL A 18 2.28 -8.99 -4.95
CA VAL A 18 2.85 -8.57 -3.68
C VAL A 18 2.08 -9.17 -2.51
N ALA A 19 0.74 -9.16 -2.58
CA ALA A 19 -0.10 -9.75 -1.53
C ALA A 19 0.20 -11.24 -1.34
N ARG A 20 0.34 -11.97 -2.43
CA ARG A 20 0.66 -13.41 -2.36
C ARG A 20 2.05 -13.65 -1.79
N ALA A 21 3.01 -12.80 -2.12
CA ALA A 21 4.36 -12.90 -1.55
C ALA A 21 4.33 -12.65 -0.04
N ILE A 22 3.59 -11.64 0.41
CA ILE A 22 3.46 -11.34 1.84
C ILE A 22 2.83 -12.52 2.58
N ALA A 23 1.87 -13.20 1.97
CA ALA A 23 1.20 -14.35 2.57
C ALA A 23 2.17 -15.50 2.92
N GLN A 24 3.33 -15.55 2.27
CA GLN A 24 4.33 -16.58 2.51
C GLN A 24 5.36 -16.19 3.57
N LEU A 25 5.29 -14.98 4.10
CA LEU A 25 6.27 -14.48 5.08
C LEU A 25 5.68 -14.54 6.48
N GLU A 26 6.53 -14.90 7.46
CA GLU A 26 6.09 -15.05 8.85
C GLU A 26 6.11 -13.73 9.62
N ASP A 27 7.06 -12.86 9.28
CA ASP A 27 7.30 -11.63 10.04
C ASP A 27 6.52 -10.42 9.54
N ILE A 28 5.74 -10.61 8.48
CA ILE A 28 4.98 -9.54 7.84
C ILE A 28 3.53 -9.99 7.71
N THR A 29 2.62 -9.12 8.13
CA THR A 29 1.19 -9.40 8.05
C THR A 29 0.48 -8.30 7.28
N LEU A 30 -0.35 -8.69 6.31
CA LEU A 30 -1.19 -7.75 5.59
C LEU A 30 -2.46 -7.53 6.41
N VAL A 31 -2.63 -6.31 6.93
CA VAL A 31 -3.75 -5.98 7.82
C VAL A 31 -4.91 -5.28 7.12
N SER A 32 -4.65 -4.68 5.96
CA SER A 32 -5.70 -4.07 5.15
C SER A 32 -5.27 -4.00 3.70
N ALA A 33 -6.26 -3.94 2.83
CA ALA A 33 -6.08 -3.75 1.40
C ALA A 33 -6.95 -2.58 0.95
N VAL A 34 -6.48 -1.84 -0.05
CA VAL A 34 -7.23 -0.73 -0.62
C VAL A 34 -7.46 -1.02 -2.10
N SER A 35 -8.71 -0.96 -2.53
CA SER A 35 -9.09 -1.16 -3.92
C SER A 35 -10.42 -0.46 -4.18
N ARG A 36 -10.59 0.10 -5.37
CA ARG A 36 -11.86 0.70 -5.76
C ARG A 36 -12.93 -0.35 -6.05
N THR A 37 -12.50 -1.60 -6.22
CA THR A 37 -13.40 -2.73 -6.47
C THR A 37 -13.30 -3.70 -5.29
N HIS A 38 -14.31 -4.55 -5.11
CA HIS A 38 -14.33 -5.59 -4.09
C HIS A 38 -14.37 -5.07 -2.64
N THR A 39 -14.81 -3.82 -2.44
CA THR A 39 -14.91 -3.23 -1.09
C THR A 39 -15.77 -4.09 -0.17
N GLY A 40 -15.31 -4.26 1.05
CA GLY A 40 -16.01 -5.04 2.07
C GLY A 40 -15.75 -6.53 2.01
N LYS A 41 -15.05 -7.02 0.99
CA LYS A 41 -14.72 -8.44 0.87
C LYS A 41 -13.41 -8.74 1.56
N VAL A 42 -13.18 -10.02 1.85
CA VAL A 42 -11.92 -10.51 2.38
C VAL A 42 -10.96 -10.73 1.21
N LEU A 43 -9.76 -10.19 1.32
CA LEU A 43 -8.79 -10.24 0.22
C LEU A 43 -8.46 -11.68 -0.21
N GLY A 44 -8.34 -12.58 0.75
CA GLY A 44 -8.05 -13.98 0.44
C GLY A 44 -9.11 -14.67 -0.40
N ASP A 45 -10.36 -14.25 -0.28
CA ASP A 45 -11.44 -14.78 -1.11
C ASP A 45 -11.30 -14.34 -2.56
N ILE A 46 -10.83 -13.10 -2.75
CA ILE A 46 -10.64 -12.54 -4.10
C ILE A 46 -9.44 -13.20 -4.78
N LEU A 47 -8.35 -13.39 -4.05
CA LEU A 47 -7.08 -13.87 -4.60
C LEU A 47 -6.89 -15.39 -4.50
N ALA A 48 -7.86 -16.10 -3.96
CA ALA A 48 -7.76 -17.54 -3.70
C ALA A 48 -6.55 -17.88 -2.82
N GLU A 49 -6.31 -17.06 -1.77
CA GLU A 49 -5.24 -17.23 -0.81
C GLU A 49 -5.83 -17.13 0.60
N PRO A 50 -6.22 -18.26 1.21
CA PRO A 50 -6.94 -18.24 2.49
C PRO A 50 -6.21 -17.57 3.65
N SER A 51 -4.88 -17.49 3.60
CA SER A 51 -4.09 -16.86 4.66
C SER A 51 -4.23 -15.34 4.68
N LEU A 52 -4.75 -14.73 3.61
CA LEU A 52 -4.98 -13.28 3.53
C LEU A 52 -6.38 -12.97 4.08
N THR A 53 -6.46 -12.72 5.37
CA THR A 53 -7.73 -12.56 6.07
C THR A 53 -8.21 -11.12 6.20
N CYS A 54 -7.43 -10.16 5.72
CA CYS A 54 -7.77 -8.75 5.82
C CYS A 54 -8.92 -8.35 4.90
N SER A 55 -9.59 -7.26 5.27
CA SER A 55 -10.68 -6.70 4.46
C SER A 55 -10.16 -5.72 3.42
N VAL A 56 -10.95 -5.51 2.38
CA VAL A 56 -10.68 -4.53 1.33
C VAL A 56 -11.49 -3.26 1.61
N TYR A 57 -10.81 -2.12 1.62
CA TYR A 57 -11.40 -0.80 1.82
C TYR A 57 -11.34 0.01 0.52
N THR A 58 -12.28 0.94 0.35
CA THR A 58 -12.32 1.76 -0.87
C THR A 58 -11.20 2.80 -0.91
N THR A 59 -10.87 3.39 0.24
CA THR A 59 -9.88 4.46 0.32
C THR A 59 -8.80 4.15 1.34
N THR A 60 -7.64 4.76 1.16
CA THR A 60 -6.53 4.67 2.11
C THR A 60 -6.95 5.21 3.48
N GLN A 61 -7.69 6.31 3.50
CA GLN A 61 -8.18 6.90 4.74
C GLN A 61 -9.02 5.92 5.55
N GLU A 62 -9.94 5.23 4.88
CA GLU A 62 -10.80 4.22 5.55
C GLU A 62 -9.97 3.06 6.08
N ALA A 63 -8.98 2.61 5.31
CA ALA A 63 -8.12 1.51 5.74
C ALA A 63 -7.33 1.87 7.01
N PHE A 64 -6.76 3.07 7.06
CA PHE A 64 -6.03 3.52 8.25
C PHE A 64 -6.94 3.74 9.46
N ALA A 65 -8.17 4.20 9.23
CA ALA A 65 -9.13 4.36 10.33
C ALA A 65 -9.50 3.01 10.96
N ALA A 66 -9.58 1.97 10.15
CA ALA A 66 -9.95 0.64 10.63
C ALA A 66 -8.76 -0.14 11.18
N GLN A 67 -7.59 -0.05 10.52
CA GLN A 67 -6.43 -0.88 10.84
C GLN A 67 -5.15 -0.06 10.71
N PRO A 68 -4.62 0.47 11.80
CA PRO A 68 -3.31 1.11 11.77
C PRO A 68 -2.23 0.12 11.29
N CYS A 69 -1.24 0.62 10.57
CA CYS A 69 -0.17 -0.21 10.05
C CYS A 69 1.18 0.48 10.18
N ASP A 70 2.24 -0.29 10.03
CA ASP A 70 3.61 0.20 10.13
C ASP A 70 4.15 0.68 8.78
N ALA A 71 3.71 0.03 7.71
CA ALA A 71 4.14 0.35 6.36
C ALA A 71 2.97 0.27 5.39
N PHE A 72 3.00 1.15 4.40
CA PHE A 72 1.99 1.23 3.35
C PHE A 72 2.65 0.97 1.99
N PHE A 73 2.12 0.03 1.24
CA PHE A 73 2.63 -0.34 -0.07
C PHE A 73 1.67 0.20 -1.14
N GLU A 74 2.19 1.05 -2.02
CA GLU A 74 1.42 1.74 -3.05
C GLU A 74 1.65 1.11 -4.41
N PHE A 75 0.66 0.36 -4.92
CA PHE A 75 0.72 -0.34 -6.21
C PHE A 75 -0.54 -0.06 -7.03
N THR A 76 -0.89 1.21 -7.19
CA THR A 76 -2.08 1.62 -7.93
C THR A 76 -1.69 2.25 -9.28
N ASN A 77 -2.05 3.48 -9.50
CA ASN A 77 -1.75 4.24 -10.70
C ASN A 77 -1.34 5.67 -10.34
N PRO A 78 -0.70 6.43 -11.25
CA PRO A 78 -0.20 7.76 -10.92
C PRO A 78 -1.27 8.79 -10.55
N ASP A 79 -2.53 8.55 -10.93
CA ASP A 79 -3.60 9.52 -10.63
C ASP A 79 -3.92 9.58 -9.14
N VAL A 80 -3.76 8.47 -8.41
CA VAL A 80 -4.12 8.40 -7.00
C VAL A 80 -2.94 8.16 -6.08
N ALA A 81 -1.78 7.78 -6.62
CA ALA A 81 -0.64 7.36 -5.81
C ALA A 81 -0.16 8.44 -4.85
N LYS A 82 0.02 9.67 -5.32
CA LYS A 82 0.49 10.75 -4.45
C LYS A 82 -0.46 10.97 -3.27
N SER A 83 -1.75 11.04 -3.52
CA SER A 83 -2.74 11.23 -2.47
C SER A 83 -2.69 10.09 -1.43
N ASN A 84 -2.61 8.85 -1.90
CA ASN A 84 -2.51 7.70 -1.02
C ASN A 84 -1.24 7.74 -0.17
N VAL A 85 -0.11 8.09 -0.77
CA VAL A 85 1.17 8.18 -0.06
C VAL A 85 1.14 9.28 1.00
N LEU A 86 0.62 10.46 0.66
CA LEU A 86 0.52 11.56 1.62
C LEU A 86 -0.39 11.19 2.80
N THR A 87 -1.50 10.50 2.54
CA THR A 87 -2.38 10.00 3.59
C THR A 87 -1.65 9.03 4.51
N ALA A 88 -0.91 8.08 3.93
CA ALA A 88 -0.16 7.09 4.70
C ALA A 88 0.90 7.75 5.59
N LEU A 89 1.66 8.68 5.06
CA LEU A 89 2.67 9.41 5.81
C LEU A 89 2.04 10.20 6.97
N GLN A 90 0.92 10.85 6.71
CA GLN A 90 0.18 11.59 7.73
C GLN A 90 -0.26 10.69 8.89
N HIS A 91 -0.56 9.44 8.61
CA HIS A 91 -0.95 8.45 9.63
C HIS A 91 0.25 7.75 10.28
N GLY A 92 1.46 8.15 9.93
CA GLY A 92 2.67 7.64 10.58
C GLY A 92 3.21 6.34 10.01
N ALA A 93 2.84 5.97 8.81
CA ALA A 93 3.38 4.78 8.16
C ALA A 93 4.61 5.11 7.31
N HIS A 94 5.54 4.18 7.23
CA HIS A 94 6.57 4.19 6.19
C HIS A 94 5.94 3.75 4.87
N VAL A 95 6.51 4.15 3.74
CA VAL A 95 5.87 3.91 2.45
C VAL A 95 6.84 3.27 1.46
N VAL A 96 6.34 2.27 0.73
CA VAL A 96 7.01 1.71 -0.46
C VAL A 96 6.11 2.01 -1.66
N ILE A 97 6.67 2.69 -2.66
CA ILE A 97 5.94 3.07 -3.86
C ILE A 97 6.36 2.16 -5.01
N GLY A 98 5.44 1.35 -5.50
CA GLY A 98 5.64 0.52 -6.69
C GLY A 98 4.98 1.11 -7.93
N THR A 99 4.16 2.13 -7.77
CA THR A 99 3.48 2.80 -8.89
C THR A 99 4.48 3.65 -9.67
N SER A 100 4.52 3.47 -10.99
CA SER A 100 5.34 4.32 -11.86
C SER A 100 4.52 5.49 -12.40
N GLY A 101 5.21 6.47 -12.99
CA GLY A 101 4.55 7.61 -13.62
C GLY A 101 4.35 8.83 -12.73
N LEU A 102 4.86 8.80 -11.50
CA LEU A 102 4.85 10.00 -10.65
C LEU A 102 5.85 11.01 -11.17
N THR A 103 5.48 12.28 -11.11
CA THR A 103 6.32 13.39 -11.59
C THR A 103 7.33 13.82 -10.52
N ASP A 104 8.31 14.61 -10.92
CA ASP A 104 9.26 15.21 -9.97
C ASP A 104 8.52 16.08 -8.94
N ALA A 105 7.50 16.82 -9.37
CA ALA A 105 6.68 17.62 -8.46
C ALA A 105 5.97 16.75 -7.44
N ASP A 106 5.47 15.57 -7.84
CA ASP A 106 4.85 14.63 -6.92
C ASP A 106 5.86 14.14 -5.88
N TYR A 107 7.07 13.79 -6.31
CA TYR A 107 8.11 13.35 -5.39
C TYR A 107 8.60 14.45 -4.48
N ASP A 108 8.61 15.71 -4.92
CA ASP A 108 8.95 16.84 -4.06
C ASP A 108 7.94 16.97 -2.91
N GLU A 109 6.66 16.84 -3.19
CA GLU A 109 5.63 16.88 -2.16
C GLU A 109 5.75 15.68 -1.20
N ILE A 110 6.00 14.50 -1.74
CA ILE A 110 6.16 13.29 -0.94
C ILE A 110 7.38 13.42 -0.03
N SER A 111 8.50 13.92 -0.56
CA SER A 111 9.72 14.11 0.23
C SER A 111 9.50 15.10 1.38
N ALA A 112 8.81 16.20 1.11
CA ALA A 112 8.49 17.18 2.15
C ALA A 112 7.63 16.58 3.25
N ALA A 113 6.64 15.76 2.89
CA ALA A 113 5.79 15.07 3.85
C ALA A 113 6.56 14.02 4.64
N ALA A 114 7.42 13.26 3.98
CA ALA A 114 8.24 12.24 4.64
C ALA A 114 9.14 12.88 5.71
N GLU A 115 9.74 14.02 5.39
CA GLU A 115 10.55 14.77 6.33
C GLU A 115 9.71 15.32 7.48
N LYS A 116 8.55 15.91 7.16
CA LYS A 116 7.65 16.46 8.17
C LYS A 116 7.20 15.41 9.19
N TYR A 117 6.83 14.22 8.72
CA TYR A 117 6.32 13.16 9.59
C TYR A 117 7.41 12.19 10.03
N GLN A 118 8.65 12.39 9.62
CA GLN A 118 9.81 11.56 9.96
C GLN A 118 9.58 10.08 9.63
N ARG A 119 9.17 9.82 8.38
CA ARG A 119 8.95 8.46 7.88
C ARG A 119 9.74 8.24 6.60
N GLY A 120 10.13 7.00 6.37
CA GLY A 120 10.89 6.61 5.19
C GLY A 120 9.98 6.36 4.00
N VAL A 121 10.46 6.72 2.81
CA VAL A 121 9.79 6.42 1.55
C VAL A 121 10.79 5.78 0.61
N LEU A 122 10.44 4.65 0.03
CA LEU A 122 11.23 3.95 -0.97
C LEU A 122 10.41 3.80 -2.24
N ALA A 123 10.91 4.33 -3.35
CA ALA A 123 10.24 4.20 -4.64
C ALA A 123 10.94 3.13 -5.48
N VAL A 124 10.19 2.09 -5.88
CA VAL A 124 10.74 0.96 -6.62
C VAL A 124 10.06 0.72 -7.97
N GLY A 125 9.08 1.54 -8.32
CA GLY A 125 8.22 1.29 -9.47
C GLY A 125 8.91 1.28 -10.82
N ASN A 126 10.06 1.95 -10.96
CA ASN A 126 10.73 2.09 -12.24
C ASN A 126 11.75 0.98 -12.55
N PHE A 127 12.02 0.13 -11.60
CA PHE A 127 13.08 -0.88 -11.79
C PHE A 127 12.66 -2.04 -12.66
N ALA A 128 11.38 -2.23 -12.86
CA ALA A 128 10.86 -3.35 -13.62
C ALA A 128 10.86 -3.11 -15.14
N LEU A 129 11.27 -1.95 -15.58
CA LEU A 129 11.14 -1.54 -16.98
C LEU A 129 12.34 -1.91 -17.86
N THR A 130 13.31 -2.50 -17.30
CA THR A 130 14.51 -2.86 -18.05
C THR A 130 14.41 -4.22 -18.68
#